data_2884632f62eaeca96f606389fd924268
#
_entry.id   2884632f62eaeca96f606389fd924268
#
_cell.length_a   1.000
_cell.length_b   1.000
_cell.length_c   1.000
_cell.angle_alpha   90.00
_cell.angle_beta   90.00
_cell.angle_gamma   90.00
#
_symmetry.space_group_name_H-M   'P 1'
#
loop_
_entity.id
_entity.type
_entity.pdbx_description
1 polymer ?
#
loop_
_entity_poly.entity_id
_entity_poly.type
_entity_poly.pdbx_seq_one_letter_code
_entity_poly.pdbx_strand_id
1 'polypeptide(L)'
;MGADVGLDNVKDTAVKLGLNGKRMDVQPAMTLGTMGASPLQMAGAYATLDNHGIKVNPTLVVKATHGEENFPLRKPIGEKVISRTTADTVTKVLTGVVNDGTATQEVKNTAYKAAGKTGTSDDNKSAWFVGYTPKLVTAVGMFGESPQGGAQVTLKGTGGGGRVNGGTYPARVWADYTQAALDGNTAADFDLVTDYGNEVPPTPTPTPSSTPSATPSPSGTPSQTPSHSPTPSGPPTPTGRPTGVPTGPTPSGSGFPDGGTTGGPGGTTGGNDNGTGGTTPNDAKNDGLSGFN
;
A
#
# COMPACT_ATOMS: atom_id res chain seq x y z
N MET A 1 1.03 -15.23 -11.24
CA MET A 1 1.46 -13.96 -11.89
C MET A 1 2.95 -13.67 -11.65
N GLY A 2 3.43 -13.30 -10.44
CA GLY A 2 4.85 -12.93 -10.28
C GLY A 2 5.82 -14.03 -10.67
N ALA A 3 5.51 -15.28 -10.35
CA ALA A 3 6.29 -16.43 -10.76
C ALA A 3 6.26 -16.66 -12.28
N ASP A 4 5.14 -16.40 -12.92
CA ASP A 4 4.95 -16.63 -14.37
C ASP A 4 5.74 -15.64 -15.22
N VAL A 5 5.88 -14.39 -14.76
CA VAL A 5 6.68 -13.37 -15.45
C VAL A 5 8.16 -13.40 -15.05
N GLY A 6 8.51 -14.14 -14.01
CA GLY A 6 9.86 -14.21 -13.44
C GLY A 6 10.12 -13.09 -12.42
N LEU A 7 10.54 -13.48 -11.23
CA LEU A 7 10.75 -12.52 -10.12
C LEU A 7 11.91 -11.55 -10.39
N ASP A 8 12.94 -11.97 -11.11
CA ASP A 8 14.03 -11.09 -11.54
C ASP A 8 13.53 -9.98 -12.48
N ASN A 9 12.63 -10.31 -13.42
CA ASN A 9 11.99 -9.31 -14.29
C ASN A 9 11.17 -8.30 -13.51
N VAL A 10 10.49 -8.74 -12.43
CA VAL A 10 9.77 -7.84 -11.52
C VAL A 10 10.74 -6.88 -10.83
N LYS A 11 11.86 -7.39 -10.30
CA LYS A 11 12.91 -6.58 -9.68
C LYS A 11 13.53 -5.59 -10.66
N ASP A 12 13.90 -6.06 -11.85
CA ASP A 12 14.51 -5.22 -12.89
C ASP A 12 13.58 -4.09 -13.31
N THR A 13 12.28 -4.38 -13.45
CA THR A 13 11.28 -3.35 -13.76
C THR A 13 11.17 -2.33 -12.63
N ALA A 14 11.13 -2.76 -11.39
CA ALA A 14 11.10 -1.88 -10.24
C ALA A 14 12.35 -0.97 -10.18
N VAL A 15 13.54 -1.51 -10.48
CA VAL A 15 14.80 -0.72 -10.55
C VAL A 15 14.77 0.27 -11.71
N LYS A 16 14.28 -0.12 -12.89
CA LYS A 16 14.08 0.79 -14.03
C LYS A 16 13.18 1.96 -13.65
N LEU A 17 12.12 1.70 -12.90
CA LEU A 17 11.21 2.72 -12.38
C LEU A 17 11.83 3.61 -11.28
N GLY A 18 12.99 3.25 -10.72
CA GLY A 18 13.74 4.09 -9.78
C GLY A 18 13.81 3.59 -8.34
N LEU A 19 13.32 2.38 -8.08
CA LEU A 19 13.41 1.78 -6.76
C LEU A 19 14.83 1.21 -6.49
N ASN A 20 15.18 1.06 -5.21
CA ASN A 20 16.53 0.59 -4.83
C ASN A 20 16.61 -0.94 -4.84
N GLY A 21 17.16 -1.53 -5.91
CA GLY A 21 17.31 -2.96 -6.05
C GLY A 21 18.15 -3.66 -4.98
N LYS A 22 19.03 -2.93 -4.26
CA LYS A 22 19.83 -3.49 -3.15
C LYS A 22 18.99 -3.83 -1.91
N ARG A 23 17.78 -3.30 -1.83
CA ARG A 23 16.81 -3.54 -0.74
C ARG A 23 15.68 -4.48 -1.17
N MET A 24 15.85 -5.18 -2.28
CA MET A 24 14.85 -6.08 -2.85
C MET A 24 15.36 -7.50 -2.82
N ASP A 25 14.83 -8.30 -1.92
CA ASP A 25 15.03 -9.76 -1.94
C ASP A 25 14.10 -10.37 -3.00
N VAL A 26 14.70 -11.17 -3.89
CA VAL A 26 13.95 -11.86 -4.95
C VAL A 26 13.22 -13.05 -4.36
N GLN A 27 11.95 -12.84 -4.03
CA GLN A 27 11.06 -13.85 -3.46
C GLN A 27 9.61 -13.59 -3.89
N PRO A 28 8.74 -14.59 -3.89
CA PRO A 28 7.35 -14.42 -4.35
C PRO A 28 6.59 -13.27 -3.66
N ALA A 29 6.84 -13.05 -2.38
CA ALA A 29 6.20 -12.01 -1.59
C ALA A 29 6.57 -10.57 -2.04
N MET A 30 7.67 -10.39 -2.81
CA MET A 30 8.03 -9.06 -3.33
C MET A 30 6.94 -8.48 -4.23
N THR A 31 6.16 -9.32 -4.92
CA THR A 31 5.04 -8.89 -5.76
C THR A 31 3.88 -8.31 -4.95
N LEU A 32 3.86 -8.55 -3.65
CA LEU A 32 2.91 -7.98 -2.69
C LEU A 32 3.48 -6.74 -1.98
N GLY A 33 4.70 -6.31 -2.31
CA GLY A 33 5.30 -5.09 -1.78
C GLY A 33 6.05 -5.27 -0.45
N THR A 34 6.65 -6.43 -0.20
CA THR A 34 7.47 -6.68 1.01
C THR A 34 8.79 -5.92 1.04
N MET A 35 9.14 -5.24 -0.04
CA MET A 35 10.37 -4.46 -0.13
C MET A 35 10.23 -3.08 0.54
N GLY A 36 11.33 -2.58 1.13
CA GLY A 36 11.40 -1.23 1.66
C GLY A 36 11.60 -0.19 0.55
N ALA A 37 10.75 0.83 0.53
CA ALA A 37 10.87 2.00 -0.36
C ALA A 37 10.57 3.28 0.41
N SER A 38 11.17 4.41 0.01
CA SER A 38 10.81 5.71 0.56
C SER A 38 9.62 6.31 -0.22
N PRO A 39 8.85 7.23 0.40
CA PRO A 39 7.80 7.96 -0.31
C PRO A 39 8.31 8.64 -1.59
N LEU A 40 9.50 9.23 -1.55
CA LEU A 40 10.12 9.85 -2.73
C LEU A 40 10.39 8.86 -3.86
N GLN A 41 10.88 7.65 -3.55
CA GLN A 41 11.09 6.61 -4.55
C GLN A 41 9.77 6.15 -5.17
N MET A 42 8.74 5.97 -4.35
CA MET A 42 7.41 5.59 -4.83
C MET A 42 6.81 6.70 -5.70
N ALA A 43 6.87 7.96 -5.27
CA ALA A 43 6.42 9.08 -6.09
C ALA A 43 7.15 9.14 -7.46
N GLY A 44 8.47 8.94 -7.49
CA GLY A 44 9.26 8.90 -8.72
C GLY A 44 8.87 7.74 -9.65
N ALA A 45 8.61 6.56 -9.09
CA ALA A 45 8.16 5.40 -9.87
C ALA A 45 6.78 5.63 -10.50
N TYR A 46 5.83 6.16 -9.74
CA TYR A 46 4.49 6.47 -10.24
C TYR A 46 4.49 7.69 -11.19
N ALA A 47 5.37 8.67 -10.97
CA ALA A 47 5.58 9.76 -11.92
C ALA A 47 6.11 9.25 -13.27
N THR A 48 6.87 8.15 -13.27
CA THR A 48 7.31 7.50 -14.52
C THR A 48 6.13 6.83 -15.24
N LEU A 49 5.15 6.26 -14.52
CA LEU A 49 3.91 5.74 -15.11
C LEU A 49 3.07 6.89 -15.69
N ASP A 50 2.86 7.95 -14.92
CA ASP A 50 2.12 9.15 -15.33
C ASP A 50 2.76 9.83 -16.55
N ASN A 51 4.09 9.81 -16.63
CA ASN A 51 4.88 10.34 -17.74
C ASN A 51 5.08 9.31 -18.88
N HIS A 52 4.09 8.45 -19.12
CA HIS A 52 4.03 7.51 -20.24
C HIS A 52 5.26 6.58 -20.38
N GLY A 53 5.85 6.20 -19.22
CA GLY A 53 7.01 5.30 -19.18
C GLY A 53 8.36 5.96 -19.38
N ILE A 54 8.42 7.28 -19.47
CA ILE A 54 9.66 8.07 -19.49
C ILE A 54 10.04 8.38 -18.04
N LYS A 55 11.24 7.96 -17.64
CA LYS A 55 11.71 8.05 -16.25
C LYS A 55 11.69 9.48 -15.73
N VAL A 56 11.12 9.66 -14.53
CA VAL A 56 11.18 10.91 -13.79
C VAL A 56 12.21 10.78 -12.67
N ASN A 57 13.16 11.71 -12.63
CA ASN A 57 14.18 11.80 -11.60
C ASN A 57 13.85 12.97 -10.67
N PRO A 58 13.40 12.72 -9.43
CA PRO A 58 13.14 13.79 -8.48
C PRO A 58 14.35 14.68 -8.27
N THR A 59 14.17 15.99 -8.32
CA THR A 59 15.21 16.99 -8.08
C THR A 59 14.63 18.22 -7.40
N LEU A 60 15.40 18.83 -6.51
CA LEU A 60 15.07 20.12 -5.88
C LEU A 60 15.83 21.28 -6.55
N VAL A 61 16.84 20.98 -7.36
CA VAL A 61 17.67 22.00 -8.02
C VAL A 61 17.41 21.95 -9.51
N VAL A 62 16.85 23.03 -10.02
CA VAL A 62 16.52 23.18 -11.44
C VAL A 62 17.68 23.80 -12.21
N LYS A 63 18.42 24.72 -11.59
CA LYS A 63 19.56 25.41 -12.19
C LYS A 63 20.60 25.72 -11.12
N ALA A 64 21.88 25.57 -11.45
CA ALA A 64 23.00 26.01 -10.63
C ALA A 64 24.01 26.72 -11.52
N THR A 65 24.42 27.95 -11.15
CA THR A 65 25.36 28.78 -11.90
C THR A 65 26.41 29.37 -10.96
N HIS A 66 27.61 29.56 -11.49
CA HIS A 66 28.65 30.38 -10.85
C HIS A 66 29.18 31.34 -11.89
N GLY A 67 28.86 32.65 -11.76
CA GLY A 67 29.06 33.61 -12.84
C GLY A 67 28.25 33.21 -14.09
N GLU A 68 28.93 33.11 -15.21
CA GLU A 68 28.32 32.67 -16.50
C GLU A 68 28.33 31.15 -16.70
N GLU A 69 29.01 30.40 -15.83
CA GLU A 69 29.08 28.94 -15.94
C GLU A 69 27.85 28.27 -15.38
N ASN A 70 27.33 27.28 -16.13
CA ASN A 70 26.26 26.39 -15.66
C ASN A 70 26.86 25.08 -15.16
N PHE A 71 26.49 24.68 -13.93
CA PHE A 71 26.85 23.36 -13.42
C PHE A 71 25.94 22.29 -14.02
N PRO A 72 26.51 21.12 -14.43
CA PRO A 72 25.71 20.02 -14.93
C PRO A 72 24.87 19.42 -13.79
N LEU A 73 23.57 19.49 -13.94
CA LEU A 73 22.60 18.87 -13.03
C LEU A 73 22.05 17.58 -13.64
N ARG A 74 21.58 16.69 -12.75
CA ARG A 74 20.83 15.53 -13.20
C ARG A 74 19.55 16.00 -13.93
N LYS A 75 19.34 15.47 -15.13
CA LYS A 75 18.13 15.76 -15.90
C LYS A 75 16.89 15.22 -15.15
N PRO A 76 15.87 16.07 -14.93
CA PRO A 76 14.64 15.63 -14.26
C PRO A 76 13.88 14.59 -15.08
N ILE A 77 13.91 14.72 -16.40
CA ILE A 77 13.33 13.75 -17.34
C ILE A 77 14.47 12.88 -17.89
N GLY A 78 14.34 11.60 -17.72
CA GLY A 78 15.31 10.58 -18.15
C GLY A 78 14.93 9.92 -19.45
N GLU A 79 15.32 8.65 -19.59
CA GLU A 79 15.05 7.82 -20.75
C GLU A 79 13.71 7.07 -20.61
N LYS A 80 13.21 6.57 -21.74
CA LYS A 80 12.07 5.67 -21.77
C LYS A 80 12.49 4.31 -21.16
N VAL A 81 11.84 3.92 -20.08
CA VAL A 81 12.16 2.69 -19.33
C VAL A 81 11.13 1.57 -19.48
N ILE A 82 9.90 1.94 -19.82
CA ILE A 82 8.82 1.01 -20.23
C ILE A 82 8.07 1.62 -21.44
N SER A 83 7.31 0.80 -22.14
CA SER A 83 6.53 1.30 -23.29
C SER A 83 5.41 2.25 -22.83
N ARG A 84 5.00 3.19 -23.68
CA ARG A 84 3.85 4.07 -23.41
C ARG A 84 2.60 3.24 -23.17
N THR A 85 2.30 2.30 -24.05
CA THR A 85 1.13 1.43 -23.93
C THR A 85 1.12 0.68 -22.60
N THR A 86 2.28 0.17 -22.15
CA THR A 86 2.37 -0.49 -20.83
C THR A 86 2.08 0.47 -19.67
N ALA A 87 2.71 1.65 -19.67
CA ALA A 87 2.50 2.66 -18.63
C ALA A 87 1.05 3.12 -18.57
N ASP A 88 0.47 3.41 -19.74
CA ASP A 88 -0.90 3.89 -19.88
C ASP A 88 -1.92 2.81 -19.53
N THR A 89 -1.67 1.55 -19.88
CA THR A 89 -2.50 0.41 -19.47
C THR A 89 -2.49 0.24 -17.96
N VAL A 90 -1.33 0.31 -17.31
CA VAL A 90 -1.23 0.28 -15.85
C VAL A 90 -2.00 1.45 -15.24
N THR A 91 -1.84 2.66 -15.77
CA THR A 91 -2.58 3.85 -15.32
C THR A 91 -4.10 3.62 -15.44
N LYS A 92 -4.56 3.08 -16.56
CA LYS A 92 -5.98 2.73 -16.76
C LYS A 92 -6.51 1.77 -15.70
N VAL A 93 -5.76 0.72 -15.37
CA VAL A 93 -6.12 -0.21 -14.29
C VAL A 93 -6.14 0.50 -12.93
N LEU A 94 -5.17 1.38 -12.68
CA LEU A 94 -5.07 2.12 -11.43
C LEU A 94 -6.18 3.17 -11.24
N THR A 95 -6.84 3.66 -12.31
CA THR A 95 -8.05 4.47 -12.16
C THR A 95 -9.19 3.69 -11.51
N GLY A 96 -9.25 2.38 -11.70
CA GLY A 96 -10.24 1.50 -11.06
C GLY A 96 -10.12 1.46 -9.54
N VAL A 97 -8.90 1.61 -8.98
CA VAL A 97 -8.68 1.67 -7.53
C VAL A 97 -9.39 2.87 -6.90
N VAL A 98 -9.46 3.97 -7.62
CA VAL A 98 -10.11 5.22 -7.20
C VAL A 98 -11.61 5.20 -7.49
N ASN A 99 -12.01 4.75 -8.68
CA ASN A 99 -13.40 4.83 -9.12
C ASN A 99 -14.31 3.82 -8.41
N ASP A 100 -13.86 2.57 -8.29
CA ASP A 100 -14.66 1.44 -7.82
C ASP A 100 -13.92 0.51 -6.84
N GLY A 101 -12.68 0.86 -6.47
CA GLY A 101 -11.77 0.03 -5.70
C GLY A 101 -11.55 0.50 -4.26
N THR A 102 -10.37 0.17 -3.73
CA THR A 102 -10.02 0.32 -2.31
C THR A 102 -9.86 1.75 -1.83
N ALA A 103 -9.76 2.75 -2.72
CA ALA A 103 -9.63 4.16 -2.38
C ALA A 103 -10.87 5.00 -2.75
N THR A 104 -11.93 4.38 -3.26
CA THR A 104 -13.13 5.07 -3.76
C THR A 104 -13.73 6.01 -2.72
N GLN A 105 -13.82 5.58 -1.46
CA GLN A 105 -14.48 6.36 -0.42
C GLN A 105 -13.82 7.73 -0.19
N GLU A 106 -12.49 7.80 -0.23
CA GLU A 106 -11.75 9.01 0.13
C GLU A 106 -11.36 9.84 -1.11
N VAL A 107 -11.23 9.22 -2.29
CA VAL A 107 -10.64 9.88 -3.48
C VAL A 107 -11.65 10.19 -4.57
N LYS A 108 -12.73 9.40 -4.72
CA LYS A 108 -13.70 9.55 -5.82
C LYS A 108 -14.31 10.96 -5.93
N ASN A 109 -14.49 11.64 -4.79
CA ASN A 109 -15.14 12.95 -4.74
C ASN A 109 -14.18 14.14 -4.95
N THR A 110 -12.91 13.89 -5.28
CA THR A 110 -12.00 14.97 -5.65
C THR A 110 -12.41 15.56 -7.00
N ALA A 111 -12.08 16.82 -7.22
CA ALA A 111 -12.37 17.53 -8.46
C ALA A 111 -11.52 17.02 -9.66
N TYR A 112 -10.58 16.10 -9.41
CA TYR A 112 -9.58 15.67 -10.39
C TYR A 112 -9.73 14.19 -10.72
N LYS A 113 -9.48 13.84 -11.99
CA LYS A 113 -9.28 12.44 -12.37
C LYS A 113 -8.00 11.92 -11.73
N ALA A 114 -8.08 10.77 -11.13
CA ALA A 114 -6.96 10.19 -10.39
C ALA A 114 -6.77 8.70 -10.70
N ALA A 115 -5.53 8.27 -10.59
CA ALA A 115 -5.12 6.88 -10.56
C ALA A 115 -4.30 6.63 -9.30
N GLY A 116 -4.30 5.43 -8.73
CA GLY A 116 -3.55 5.19 -7.51
C GLY A 116 -3.56 3.75 -7.05
N LYS A 117 -2.79 3.50 -5.99
CA LYS A 117 -2.69 2.17 -5.37
C LYS A 117 -2.60 2.29 -3.85
N THR A 118 -3.40 1.49 -3.17
CA THR A 118 -3.34 1.30 -1.72
C THR A 118 -2.34 0.21 -1.36
N GLY A 119 -1.69 0.34 -0.22
CA GLY A 119 -0.87 -0.69 0.40
C GLY A 119 -1.15 -0.76 1.89
N THR A 120 -1.11 -1.97 2.44
CA THR A 120 -1.23 -2.18 3.89
C THR A 120 -0.39 -3.39 4.25
N SER A 121 0.57 -3.23 5.16
CA SER A 121 1.40 -4.34 5.60
C SER A 121 0.66 -5.27 6.56
N ASP A 122 1.19 -6.48 6.72
CA ASP A 122 0.76 -7.41 7.74
C ASP A 122 0.87 -6.77 9.13
N ASP A 123 0.03 -7.20 10.06
CA ASP A 123 -0.11 -6.61 11.40
C ASP A 123 -0.44 -5.11 11.40
N ASN A 124 -0.75 -4.53 10.23
CA ASN A 124 -1.07 -3.12 10.10
C ASN A 124 0.04 -2.18 10.60
N LYS A 125 1.31 -2.50 10.34
CA LYS A 125 2.47 -1.69 10.75
C LYS A 125 2.75 -0.53 9.82
N SER A 126 2.27 -0.61 8.57
CA SER A 126 2.30 0.50 7.62
C SER A 126 1.04 0.53 6.75
N ALA A 127 0.68 1.72 6.32
CA ALA A 127 -0.42 1.95 5.39
C ALA A 127 0.02 3.00 4.35
N TRP A 128 -0.25 2.72 3.07
CA TRP A 128 0.22 3.52 1.97
C TRP A 128 -0.90 3.87 1.00
N PHE A 129 -0.83 5.08 0.46
CA PHE A 129 -1.51 5.43 -0.77
C PHE A 129 -0.56 6.20 -1.67
N VAL A 130 -0.35 5.72 -2.88
CA VAL A 130 0.34 6.45 -3.94
C VAL A 130 -0.66 6.73 -5.02
N GLY A 131 -0.91 8.00 -5.25
CA GLY A 131 -1.89 8.44 -6.24
C GLY A 131 -1.34 9.58 -7.09
N TYR A 132 -1.94 9.75 -8.24
CA TYR A 132 -1.56 10.79 -9.19
C TYR A 132 -2.76 11.27 -10.02
N THR A 133 -2.64 12.49 -10.47
CA THR A 133 -3.43 13.12 -11.51
C THR A 133 -2.49 13.38 -12.70
N PRO A 134 -2.97 13.79 -13.88
CA PRO A 134 -2.07 14.14 -14.99
C PRO A 134 -1.08 15.29 -14.71
N LYS A 135 -1.13 15.90 -13.52
CA LYS A 135 -0.27 17.05 -13.15
C LYS A 135 0.53 16.86 -11.86
N LEU A 136 0.14 15.93 -11.00
CA LEU A 136 0.73 15.81 -9.67
C LEU A 136 0.72 14.36 -9.21
N VAL A 137 1.87 13.90 -8.75
CA VAL A 137 2.04 12.59 -8.11
C VAL A 137 2.39 12.78 -6.64
N THR A 138 1.66 12.11 -5.76
CA THR A 138 1.90 12.17 -4.33
C THR A 138 1.93 10.76 -3.73
N ALA A 139 2.90 10.49 -2.88
CA ALA A 139 3.00 9.25 -2.11
C ALA A 139 2.84 9.54 -0.62
N VAL A 140 1.85 8.92 0.00
CA VAL A 140 1.59 9.02 1.44
C VAL A 140 1.88 7.68 2.09
N GLY A 141 2.81 7.65 3.05
CA GLY A 141 3.12 6.49 3.86
C GLY A 141 2.92 6.81 5.35
N MET A 142 2.18 5.96 6.04
CA MET A 142 1.98 6.02 7.49
C MET A 142 2.63 4.80 8.13
N PHE A 143 3.35 5.01 9.21
CA PHE A 143 4.12 3.99 9.92
C PHE A 143 3.88 4.11 11.41
N GLY A 144 3.72 2.98 12.09
CA GLY A 144 3.79 2.93 13.54
C GLY A 144 5.24 2.75 14.00
N GLU A 145 5.71 3.58 14.93
CA GLU A 145 7.02 3.47 15.54
C GLU A 145 6.91 3.46 17.06
N SER A 146 7.69 2.59 17.71
CA SER A 146 7.77 2.52 19.17
C SER A 146 8.35 3.80 19.75
N PRO A 147 7.80 4.33 20.86
CA PRO A 147 8.40 5.48 21.58
C PRO A 147 9.85 5.25 22.01
N GLN A 148 10.28 4.00 22.14
CA GLN A 148 11.65 3.63 22.47
C GLN A 148 12.58 3.63 21.24
N GLY A 149 12.04 3.98 20.06
CA GLY A 149 12.77 4.15 18.81
C GLY A 149 12.96 2.86 17.99
N GLY A 150 12.84 3.01 16.68
CA GLY A 150 13.26 2.05 15.67
C GLY A 150 12.37 0.84 15.40
N ALA A 151 11.65 0.31 16.36
CA ALA A 151 10.79 -0.84 16.14
C ALA A 151 9.45 -0.43 15.51
N GLN A 152 9.07 -1.10 14.41
CA GLN A 152 7.75 -0.92 13.84
C GLN A 152 6.67 -1.52 14.72
N VAL A 153 5.65 -0.72 15.04
CA VAL A 153 4.46 -1.13 15.80
C VAL A 153 3.21 -1.00 14.95
N THR A 154 2.13 -1.66 15.38
CA THR A 154 0.85 -1.61 14.67
C THR A 154 0.22 -0.21 14.72
N LEU A 155 -0.44 0.16 13.62
CA LEU A 155 -1.31 1.33 13.53
C LEU A 155 -2.74 1.07 14.04
N LYS A 156 -3.07 -0.15 14.47
CA LYS A 156 -4.39 -0.46 15.02
C LYS A 156 -4.68 0.40 16.23
N GLY A 157 -5.89 0.96 16.29
CA GLY A 157 -6.31 1.83 17.39
C GLY A 157 -5.86 3.28 17.29
N THR A 158 -5.04 3.65 16.30
CA THR A 158 -4.71 5.06 16.05
C THR A 158 -5.84 5.76 15.29
N GLY A 159 -5.90 7.09 15.35
CA GLY A 159 -6.88 7.88 14.59
C GLY A 159 -8.34 7.67 14.98
N GLY A 160 -8.64 7.27 16.22
CA GLY A 160 -10.03 7.11 16.68
C GLY A 160 -10.56 5.68 16.63
N GLY A 161 -9.71 4.70 16.34
CA GLY A 161 -10.03 3.28 16.43
C GLY A 161 -10.06 2.54 15.10
N GLY A 162 -10.00 1.22 15.18
CA GLY A 162 -10.07 0.35 14.03
C GLY A 162 -8.74 0.12 13.31
N ARG A 163 -8.85 -0.35 12.07
CA ARG A 163 -7.71 -0.66 11.21
C ARG A 163 -7.39 0.53 10.32
N VAL A 164 -6.15 0.99 10.35
CA VAL A 164 -5.62 1.99 9.40
C VAL A 164 -5.12 1.25 8.15
N ASN A 165 -5.77 1.42 7.03
CA ASN A 165 -5.34 0.85 5.76
C ASN A 165 -5.10 1.94 4.71
N GLY A 166 -4.46 1.57 3.59
CA GLY A 166 -4.08 2.52 2.56
C GLY A 166 -5.25 3.28 1.93
N GLY A 167 -6.45 2.69 1.93
CA GLY A 167 -7.67 3.31 1.39
C GLY A 167 -8.41 4.21 2.36
N THR A 168 -7.91 4.40 3.59
CA THR A 168 -8.49 5.29 4.61
C THR A 168 -7.61 6.53 4.79
N TYR A 169 -6.94 6.69 5.95
CA TYR A 169 -6.16 7.90 6.25
C TYR A 169 -5.12 8.29 5.19
N PRO A 170 -4.27 7.37 4.63
CA PRO A 170 -3.34 7.76 3.57
C PRO A 170 -4.05 8.31 2.33
N ALA A 171 -5.16 7.69 1.92
CA ALA A 171 -5.94 8.14 0.77
C ALA A 171 -6.61 9.50 1.03
N ARG A 172 -7.11 9.75 2.25
CA ARG A 172 -7.67 11.04 2.66
C ARG A 172 -6.61 12.14 2.64
N VAL A 173 -5.46 11.91 3.27
CA VAL A 173 -4.33 12.87 3.26
C VAL A 173 -3.92 13.19 1.82
N TRP A 174 -3.87 12.17 0.95
CA TRP A 174 -3.60 12.38 -0.46
C TRP A 174 -4.66 13.25 -1.14
N ALA A 175 -5.94 12.98 -0.88
CA ALA A 175 -7.05 13.73 -1.48
C ALA A 175 -7.04 15.20 -1.05
N ASP A 176 -6.92 15.46 0.26
CA ASP A 176 -6.87 16.80 0.82
C ASP A 176 -5.66 17.59 0.29
N TYR A 177 -4.47 16.97 0.29
CA TYR A 177 -3.27 17.59 -0.24
C TYR A 177 -3.37 17.88 -1.74
N THR A 178 -3.83 16.91 -2.54
CA THR A 178 -3.96 17.07 -4.00
C THR A 178 -4.96 18.15 -4.35
N GLN A 179 -6.10 18.20 -3.65
CA GLN A 179 -7.11 19.25 -3.82
C GLN A 179 -6.51 20.64 -3.55
N ALA A 180 -5.79 20.81 -2.43
CA ALA A 180 -5.18 22.07 -2.07
C ALA A 180 -4.03 22.47 -3.02
N ALA A 181 -3.19 21.51 -3.44
CA ALA A 181 -2.05 21.75 -4.31
C ALA A 181 -2.46 22.11 -5.76
N LEU A 182 -3.62 21.61 -6.21
CA LEU A 182 -4.15 21.85 -7.56
C LEU A 182 -5.29 22.88 -7.57
N ASP A 183 -5.59 23.51 -6.45
CA ASP A 183 -6.64 24.52 -6.35
C ASP A 183 -6.43 25.62 -7.41
N GLY A 184 -7.54 25.98 -8.11
CA GLY A 184 -7.49 26.90 -9.23
C GLY A 184 -6.96 26.33 -10.56
N ASN A 185 -6.48 25.08 -10.59
CA ASN A 185 -6.10 24.41 -11.84
C ASN A 185 -7.30 23.75 -12.50
N THR A 186 -7.30 23.73 -13.83
CA THR A 186 -8.30 22.99 -14.59
C THR A 186 -8.06 21.49 -14.44
N ALA A 187 -9.10 20.74 -14.12
CA ALA A 187 -9.05 19.29 -14.15
C ALA A 187 -8.69 18.82 -15.58
N ALA A 188 -7.73 17.90 -15.66
CA ALA A 188 -7.33 17.28 -16.91
C ALA A 188 -7.66 15.80 -16.89
N ASP A 189 -7.98 15.24 -18.04
CA ASP A 189 -8.10 13.80 -18.23
C ASP A 189 -6.74 13.20 -18.56
N PHE A 190 -6.56 11.91 -18.22
CA PHE A 190 -5.38 11.18 -18.65
C PHE A 190 -5.38 10.94 -20.16
N ASP A 191 -4.27 11.25 -20.82
CA ASP A 191 -4.05 10.95 -22.24
C ASP A 191 -3.48 9.52 -22.37
N LEU A 192 -4.36 8.52 -22.42
CA LEU A 192 -3.97 7.11 -22.38
C LEU A 192 -4.07 6.42 -23.73
N VAL A 193 -3.00 5.75 -24.12
CA VAL A 193 -2.93 4.82 -25.25
C VAL A 193 -2.85 3.39 -24.68
N THR A 194 -3.96 2.67 -24.68
CA THR A 194 -4.05 1.36 -24.03
C THR A 194 -4.54 0.27 -24.98
N ASP A 195 -4.06 -0.95 -24.75
CA ASP A 195 -4.62 -2.18 -25.35
C ASP A 195 -5.69 -2.81 -24.46
N TYR A 196 -6.00 -2.21 -23.30
CA TYR A 196 -6.95 -2.72 -22.33
C TYR A 196 -8.37 -2.70 -22.90
N GLY A 197 -8.97 -3.87 -22.95
CA GLY A 197 -10.30 -4.06 -23.50
C GLY A 197 -10.33 -4.42 -25.01
N ASN A 198 -9.17 -4.40 -25.68
CA ASN A 198 -9.02 -4.87 -27.06
C ASN A 198 -8.49 -6.32 -27.14
N GLU A 199 -8.33 -6.99 -26.01
CA GLU A 199 -7.94 -8.39 -26.00
C GLU A 199 -9.03 -9.24 -26.67
N VAL A 200 -8.68 -9.78 -27.82
CA VAL A 200 -9.45 -10.87 -28.41
C VAL A 200 -9.42 -12.02 -27.39
N PRO A 201 -10.59 -12.51 -26.91
CA PRO A 201 -10.60 -13.64 -25.99
C PRO A 201 -9.73 -14.76 -26.57
N PRO A 202 -8.87 -15.42 -25.79
CA PRO A 202 -8.07 -16.51 -26.31
C PRO A 202 -9.00 -17.50 -26.99
N THR A 203 -8.75 -17.76 -28.25
CA THR A 203 -9.49 -18.78 -29.00
C THR A 203 -9.46 -20.06 -28.16
N PRO A 204 -10.60 -20.64 -27.79
CA PRO A 204 -10.59 -21.81 -26.95
C PRO A 204 -9.73 -22.87 -27.63
N THR A 205 -8.64 -23.26 -26.98
CA THR A 205 -7.83 -24.39 -27.43
C THR A 205 -8.78 -25.59 -27.58
N PRO A 206 -8.87 -26.24 -28.76
CA PRO A 206 -9.75 -27.33 -28.92
C PRO A 206 -9.43 -28.39 -27.86
N THR A 207 -10.37 -28.61 -26.96
CA THR A 207 -10.29 -29.72 -26.00
C THR A 207 -10.09 -30.98 -26.83
N PRO A 208 -9.05 -31.79 -26.59
CA PRO A 208 -8.88 -33.04 -27.32
C PRO A 208 -10.17 -33.86 -27.15
N SER A 209 -10.86 -34.05 -28.24
CA SER A 209 -12.06 -34.91 -28.29
C SER A 209 -11.62 -36.27 -27.79
N SER A 210 -12.14 -36.67 -26.64
CA SER A 210 -11.97 -38.04 -26.15
C SER A 210 -12.56 -39.00 -27.19
N THR A 211 -11.68 -39.66 -27.92
CA THR A 211 -12.03 -40.78 -28.78
C THR A 211 -12.80 -41.78 -27.93
N PRO A 212 -13.99 -42.19 -28.30
CA PRO A 212 -14.72 -43.18 -27.53
C PRO A 212 -13.91 -44.49 -27.55
N SER A 213 -13.48 -44.90 -26.36
CA SER A 213 -12.85 -46.21 -26.14
C SER A 213 -13.83 -47.28 -26.50
N ALA A 214 -13.44 -48.14 -27.44
CA ALA A 214 -14.24 -49.26 -27.89
C ALA A 214 -14.63 -50.13 -26.71
N THR A 215 -15.92 -50.33 -26.57
CA THR A 215 -16.54 -51.28 -25.63
C THR A 215 -16.08 -52.70 -25.97
N PRO A 216 -15.47 -53.48 -25.08
CA PRO A 216 -15.26 -54.89 -25.32
C PRO A 216 -16.60 -55.63 -25.16
N SER A 217 -16.93 -56.39 -26.19
CA SER A 217 -18.08 -57.31 -26.29
C SER A 217 -18.02 -58.40 -25.20
N PRO A 218 -19.09 -58.77 -24.58
CA PRO A 218 -19.10 -59.85 -23.57
C PRO A 218 -19.09 -61.24 -24.20
N SER A 219 -18.12 -62.04 -23.80
CA SER A 219 -18.16 -63.49 -24.12
C SER A 219 -17.90 -64.31 -22.86
N GLY A 220 -18.83 -65.16 -22.52
CA GLY A 220 -18.62 -66.38 -21.72
C GLY A 220 -19.03 -66.36 -20.26
N THR A 221 -20.26 -66.78 -19.98
CA THR A 221 -20.68 -67.42 -18.73
C THR A 221 -19.95 -68.77 -18.57
N PRO A 222 -19.56 -69.16 -17.33
CA PRO A 222 -20.35 -70.09 -16.59
C PRO A 222 -20.49 -69.86 -15.09
N SER A 223 -21.70 -70.03 -14.66
CA SER A 223 -22.24 -70.64 -13.44
C SER A 223 -21.27 -71.20 -12.40
N GLN A 224 -21.36 -70.71 -11.14
CA GLN A 224 -21.59 -71.54 -9.96
C GLN A 224 -21.94 -70.67 -8.72
N THR A 225 -22.94 -71.13 -8.03
CA THR A 225 -23.64 -70.64 -6.86
C THR A 225 -22.94 -71.13 -5.57
N PRO A 226 -23.43 -70.83 -4.35
CA PRO A 226 -22.98 -69.77 -3.47
C PRO A 226 -22.37 -70.36 -2.18
N SER A 227 -21.66 -69.52 -1.42
CA SER A 227 -21.58 -69.80 0.04
C SER A 227 -21.06 -68.57 0.83
N HIS A 228 -21.82 -68.29 1.87
CA HIS A 228 -21.48 -67.60 3.12
C HIS A 228 -21.21 -66.10 3.13
N SER A 229 -22.22 -65.45 3.61
CA SER A 229 -22.19 -64.17 4.32
C SER A 229 -21.28 -64.21 5.59
N PRO A 230 -20.56 -63.18 5.91
CA PRO A 230 -20.45 -62.80 7.31
C PRO A 230 -20.93 -61.35 7.57
N THR A 231 -21.63 -61.24 8.64
CA THR A 231 -22.18 -60.13 9.36
C THR A 231 -21.16 -58.97 9.59
N PRO A 232 -21.55 -57.71 9.43
CA PRO A 232 -20.67 -56.61 9.80
C PRO A 232 -20.64 -56.41 11.34
N SER A 233 -19.45 -56.49 11.91
CA SER A 233 -19.17 -56.10 13.27
C SER A 233 -19.11 -54.57 13.42
N GLY A 234 -19.76 -54.07 14.44
CA GLY A 234 -19.89 -52.65 14.72
C GLY A 234 -18.58 -51.95 15.12
N PRO A 235 -18.62 -50.64 15.21
CA PRO A 235 -17.43 -49.80 15.48
C PRO A 235 -16.93 -49.91 16.92
N PRO A 236 -15.63 -49.80 17.16
CA PRO A 236 -15.09 -49.87 18.52
C PRO A 236 -15.33 -48.54 19.26
N THR A 237 -15.77 -48.71 20.49
CA THR A 237 -15.91 -47.67 21.53
C THR A 237 -14.55 -47.20 21.98
N PRO A 238 -14.28 -45.88 22.11
CA PRO A 238 -13.04 -45.41 22.70
C PRO A 238 -13.16 -45.41 24.25
N THR A 239 -12.42 -46.27 24.87
CA THR A 239 -12.13 -46.22 26.30
C THR A 239 -10.73 -45.68 26.50
N GLY A 240 -10.60 -44.68 27.35
CA GLY A 240 -9.29 -44.29 27.89
C GLY A 240 -9.07 -42.76 27.96
N ARG A 241 -9.61 -42.17 29.04
CA ARG A 241 -9.20 -40.83 29.50
C ARG A 241 -7.95 -40.99 30.35
N PRO A 242 -6.81 -40.32 30.02
CA PRO A 242 -5.73 -40.20 30.98
C PRO A 242 -6.01 -39.00 31.90
N THR A 243 -6.20 -39.29 33.17
CA THR A 243 -6.06 -38.34 34.28
C THR A 243 -4.57 -38.13 34.53
N GLY A 244 -4.05 -36.97 34.26
CA GLY A 244 -2.70 -36.57 34.62
C GLY A 244 -2.62 -35.05 34.58
N VAL A 245 -2.87 -34.41 35.73
CA VAL A 245 -2.61 -33.01 35.97
C VAL A 245 -1.14 -32.85 36.32
N PRO A 246 -0.33 -32.07 35.61
CA PRO A 246 0.96 -31.65 36.11
C PRO A 246 0.77 -30.43 37.00
N THR A 247 1.07 -30.60 38.26
CA THR A 247 1.28 -29.54 39.25
C THR A 247 2.54 -28.76 38.87
N GLY A 248 2.37 -27.53 38.38
CA GLY A 248 3.44 -26.58 38.23
C GLY A 248 3.67 -25.78 39.53
N PRO A 249 4.88 -25.32 39.79
CA PRO A 249 5.22 -24.66 41.03
C PRO A 249 4.65 -23.25 41.13
N THR A 250 4.11 -22.95 42.29
CA THR A 250 3.66 -21.66 42.77
C THR A 250 4.85 -20.68 42.89
N PRO A 251 4.83 -19.46 42.39
CA PRO A 251 5.80 -18.46 42.81
C PRO A 251 5.34 -17.84 44.12
N SER A 252 6.20 -17.94 45.10
CA SER A 252 6.11 -17.29 46.40
C SER A 252 6.13 -15.78 46.27
N GLY A 253 5.22 -15.15 46.95
CA GLY A 253 5.18 -13.71 47.14
C GLY A 253 6.23 -13.21 48.11
N SER A 254 6.65 -12.01 47.89
CA SER A 254 7.20 -11.06 48.84
C SER A 254 7.03 -9.68 48.21
N GLY A 255 6.23 -8.78 48.68
CA GLY A 255 6.34 -8.11 49.95
C GLY A 255 6.42 -6.63 49.56
N PHE A 256 5.27 -5.93 49.55
CA PHE A 256 5.25 -4.45 49.52
C PHE A 256 5.74 -3.91 50.86
N PRO A 257 6.45 -2.81 50.94
CA PRO A 257 6.40 -1.95 52.10
C PRO A 257 5.48 -0.76 51.82
N ASP A 258 4.50 -0.67 52.66
CA ASP A 258 3.63 0.44 52.95
C ASP A 258 4.41 1.49 53.79
N GLY A 259 4.04 2.75 53.64
CA GLY A 259 4.51 3.83 54.50
C GLY A 259 4.52 5.13 53.68
N GLY A 260 3.73 6.05 53.90
CA GLY A 260 3.02 6.61 55.00
C GLY A 260 2.99 8.13 54.81
N THR A 261 1.79 8.64 54.76
CA THR A 261 1.26 9.89 55.32
C THR A 261 2.14 11.14 55.45
N THR A 262 1.58 12.22 55.04
CA THR A 262 1.22 13.47 55.70
C THR A 262 1.61 14.75 54.95
N GLY A 263 0.64 15.63 54.80
CA GLY A 263 0.68 17.03 55.11
C GLY A 263 0.33 17.99 53.97
N GLY A 264 -0.92 18.43 53.84
CA GLY A 264 -1.22 19.79 53.46
C GLY A 264 -1.11 20.71 54.69
N PRO A 265 -1.44 21.97 54.64
CA PRO A 265 -2.24 22.77 53.72
C PRO A 265 -1.74 24.22 53.54
N GLY A 266 -2.49 25.03 52.77
CA GLY A 266 -2.52 26.49 52.90
C GLY A 266 -1.71 27.23 51.85
N GLY A 267 -2.19 28.20 51.17
CA GLY A 267 -3.08 29.24 51.40
C GLY A 267 -2.85 30.31 50.34
N THR A 268 -3.91 30.79 49.80
CA THR A 268 -4.37 32.18 49.66
C THR A 268 -3.58 33.21 48.82
N THR A 269 -4.45 33.81 47.96
CA THR A 269 -4.57 35.26 47.62
C THR A 269 -3.47 35.83 46.71
N GLY A 270 -3.80 36.40 45.60
CA GLY A 270 -4.53 37.62 45.38
C GLY A 270 -3.76 38.45 44.38
N GLY A 271 -4.44 39.21 43.58
CA GLY A 271 -3.81 40.37 42.95
C GLY A 271 -4.17 40.53 41.45
N ASN A 272 -5.24 41.21 41.22
CA ASN A 272 -5.53 42.10 40.11
C ASN A 272 -4.33 42.97 39.74
N ASP A 273 -4.20 43.33 38.46
CA ASP A 273 -4.36 44.70 37.93
C ASP A 273 -3.99 44.74 36.44
N ASN A 274 -4.92 45.11 35.67
CA ASN A 274 -5.10 46.29 34.82
C ASN A 274 -3.82 46.93 34.22
N GLY A 275 -3.80 47.06 32.88
CA GLY A 275 -2.86 47.91 32.16
C GLY A 275 -3.13 47.96 30.66
N THR A 276 -4.00 48.84 30.31
CA THR A 276 -4.33 49.45 29.00
C THR A 276 -3.10 49.93 28.18
N GLY A 277 -3.25 49.86 26.84
CA GLY A 277 -2.48 50.67 25.85
C GLY A 277 -2.09 49.83 24.66
N GLY A 278 -2.72 49.78 23.53
CA GLY A 278 -3.02 50.83 22.56
C GLY A 278 -1.83 51.00 21.61
N THR A 279 -1.96 50.44 20.38
CA THR A 279 -1.77 51.14 19.10
C THR A 279 -1.61 50.15 17.94
N THR A 280 -2.47 50.29 16.97
CA THR A 280 -2.41 49.81 15.56
C THR A 280 -1.51 50.78 14.75
N PRO A 281 -1.32 50.59 13.43
CA PRO A 281 -1.02 49.45 12.57
C PRO A 281 0.27 49.75 11.73
N ASN A 282 0.81 48.75 11.05
CA ASN A 282 1.64 49.06 9.89
C ASN A 282 1.35 48.07 8.74
N ASP A 283 0.79 48.64 7.72
CA ASP A 283 0.71 48.12 6.35
C ASP A 283 2.10 47.76 5.85
N ALA A 284 2.28 46.54 5.38
CA ALA A 284 3.34 46.18 4.48
C ALA A 284 2.71 45.49 3.24
N LYS A 285 2.78 46.22 2.17
CA LYS A 285 2.39 45.91 0.80
C LYS A 285 3.01 44.59 0.36
N ASN A 286 2.14 43.73 -0.17
CA ASN A 286 2.47 42.54 -0.89
C ASN A 286 2.64 42.93 -2.35
N ASP A 287 3.88 42.98 -2.83
CA ASP A 287 4.21 43.12 -4.22
C ASP A 287 4.44 41.74 -4.83
N GLY A 288 3.68 41.48 -5.86
CA GLY A 288 3.58 40.50 -6.86
C GLY A 288 4.75 39.56 -7.16
N LEU A 289 4.39 38.32 -7.31
CA LEU A 289 5.08 37.36 -8.17
C LEU A 289 4.04 36.69 -9.09
N SER A 290 3.76 37.40 -10.18
CA SER A 290 3.18 36.81 -11.39
C SER A 290 4.31 36.24 -12.24
N GLY A 291 4.14 34.99 -12.70
CA GLY A 291 4.84 34.50 -13.86
C GLY A 291 5.58 33.18 -13.68
N PHE A 292 4.91 32.08 -13.95
CA PHE A 292 5.52 30.95 -14.65
C PHE A 292 4.48 30.33 -15.59
N ASN A 293 4.74 30.56 -16.86
CA ASN A 293 4.22 29.81 -17.98
C ASN A 293 4.85 28.42 -18.03
#